data_a59a8936852867280e15933d86341997
#
_entry.id   a59a8936852867280e15933d86341997
#
_cell.length_a   1.000
_cell.length_b   1.000
_cell.length_c   1.000
_cell.angle_alpha   90.00
_cell.angle_beta   90.00
_cell.angle_gamma   90.00
#
_symmetry.space_group_name_H-M   'P 1'
#
loop_
_entity.id
_entity.type
_entity.pdbx_description
1 polymer ?
#
loop_
_entity_poly.entity_id
_entity_poly.type
_entity_poly.pdbx_seq_one_letter_code
_entity_poly.pdbx_strand_id
1 'polypeptide(L)'
;KANAEAEVIIAEAQKKAEQLVAEAKAEAQKISEKSVADAESLKKKSESEIAMAVKNAETTLKQAITNMLADSVAAKMSAAALSDKKYVQELIIAMVNKWNVADGSLDLAVALSEKQKAEFAKYVAANYKELLDKGLEVKVGNMSSGFSVGPKDGSYQIAFTEELFNAFFSQYLRGITKELLYSK
;
A
#
# COMPACT_ATOMS: atom_id res chain seq x y z
N LYS A 1 40.65 -85.41 -1.18
CA LYS A 1 40.40 -84.34 -0.24
C LYS A 1 40.51 -82.95 -0.91
N ALA A 2 41.65 -82.69 -1.60
CA ALA A 2 41.85 -81.33 -2.18
C ALA A 2 40.79 -80.92 -3.27
N ASN A 3 40.35 -81.86 -4.10
CA ASN A 3 39.32 -81.57 -5.10
C ASN A 3 37.94 -81.24 -4.46
N ALA A 4 37.54 -81.93 -3.38
CA ALA A 4 36.28 -81.63 -2.70
C ALA A 4 36.30 -80.31 -1.95
N GLU A 5 37.48 -79.93 -1.39
CA GLU A 5 37.66 -78.58 -0.77
C GLU A 5 37.61 -77.46 -1.83
N ALA A 6 38.19 -77.68 -3.01
CA ALA A 6 38.13 -76.73 -4.11
C ALA A 6 36.68 -76.50 -4.65
N GLU A 7 35.88 -77.58 -4.76
CA GLU A 7 34.50 -77.54 -5.18
C GLU A 7 33.62 -76.74 -4.19
N VAL A 8 33.89 -76.91 -2.90
CA VAL A 8 33.18 -76.14 -1.86
C VAL A 8 33.52 -74.66 -1.92
N ILE A 9 34.79 -74.32 -2.09
CA ILE A 9 35.22 -72.92 -2.20
C ILE A 9 34.61 -72.25 -3.45
N ILE A 10 34.57 -72.97 -4.59
CA ILE A 10 33.96 -72.47 -5.82
C ILE A 10 32.45 -72.24 -5.63
N ALA A 11 31.74 -73.20 -5.01
CA ALA A 11 30.32 -73.07 -4.73
C ALA A 11 30.00 -71.92 -3.76
N GLU A 12 30.79 -71.73 -2.74
CA GLU A 12 30.65 -70.55 -1.83
C GLU A 12 30.95 -69.23 -2.53
N ALA A 13 31.98 -69.20 -3.38
CA ALA A 13 32.31 -68.01 -4.15
C ALA A 13 31.20 -67.64 -5.16
N GLN A 14 30.64 -68.63 -5.84
CA GLN A 14 29.49 -68.46 -6.72
C GLN A 14 28.27 -67.92 -5.97
N LYS A 15 27.95 -68.53 -4.85
CA LYS A 15 26.83 -68.07 -3.99
C LYS A 15 27.00 -66.63 -3.51
N LYS A 16 28.22 -66.25 -3.09
CA LYS A 16 28.52 -64.86 -2.70
C LYS A 16 28.43 -63.91 -3.91
N ALA A 17 28.90 -64.32 -5.09
CA ALA A 17 28.79 -63.50 -6.29
C ALA A 17 27.33 -63.27 -6.68
N GLU A 18 26.51 -64.31 -6.64
CA GLU A 18 25.07 -64.19 -6.90
C GLU A 18 24.35 -63.28 -5.91
N GLN A 19 24.69 -63.42 -4.63
CA GLN A 19 24.16 -62.52 -3.57
C GLN A 19 24.54 -61.07 -3.83
N LEU A 20 25.81 -60.80 -4.10
CA LEU A 20 26.30 -59.45 -4.39
C LEU A 20 25.61 -58.83 -5.62
N VAL A 21 25.43 -59.62 -6.67
CA VAL A 21 24.70 -59.16 -7.88
C VAL A 21 23.24 -58.91 -7.57
N ALA A 22 22.58 -59.72 -6.77
CA ALA A 22 21.18 -59.52 -6.38
C ALA A 22 21.03 -58.25 -5.50
N GLU A 23 21.94 -58.05 -4.54
CA GLU A 23 21.95 -56.83 -3.68
C GLU A 23 22.20 -55.58 -4.53
N ALA A 24 23.18 -55.62 -5.44
CA ALA A 24 23.48 -54.50 -6.32
C ALA A 24 22.29 -54.13 -7.24
N LYS A 25 21.60 -55.16 -7.77
CA LYS A 25 20.35 -54.92 -8.55
C LYS A 25 19.23 -54.31 -7.71
N ALA A 26 19.01 -54.80 -6.51
CA ALA A 26 18.00 -54.27 -5.62
C ALA A 26 18.31 -52.80 -5.20
N GLU A 27 19.57 -52.51 -4.94
CA GLU A 27 20.00 -51.14 -4.64
C GLU A 27 19.86 -50.21 -5.85
N ALA A 28 20.27 -50.65 -7.04
CA ALA A 28 20.08 -49.87 -8.26
C ALA A 28 18.63 -49.58 -8.54
N GLN A 29 17.73 -50.53 -8.28
CA GLN A 29 16.29 -50.35 -8.47
C GLN A 29 15.74 -49.33 -7.45
N LYS A 30 16.12 -49.41 -6.16
CA LYS A 30 15.74 -48.43 -5.15
C LYS A 30 16.21 -47.03 -5.50
N ILE A 31 17.43 -46.88 -5.98
CA ILE A 31 17.98 -45.60 -6.42
C ILE A 31 17.17 -45.06 -7.59
N SER A 32 16.83 -45.89 -8.58
CA SER A 32 16.00 -45.50 -9.73
C SER A 32 14.61 -45.03 -9.28
N GLU A 33 13.91 -45.84 -8.46
CA GLU A 33 12.59 -45.49 -7.96
C GLU A 33 12.60 -44.20 -7.15
N LYS A 34 13.60 -44.03 -6.27
CA LYS A 34 13.77 -42.80 -5.52
C LYS A 34 14.04 -41.60 -6.44
N SER A 35 14.89 -41.75 -7.43
CA SER A 35 15.20 -40.66 -8.38
C SER A 35 13.98 -40.21 -9.16
N VAL A 36 13.11 -41.15 -9.58
CA VAL A 36 11.83 -40.84 -10.25
C VAL A 36 10.90 -40.09 -9.29
N ALA A 37 10.76 -40.55 -8.05
CA ALA A 37 9.91 -39.91 -7.07
C ALA A 37 10.41 -38.49 -6.71
N ASP A 38 11.72 -38.33 -6.55
CA ASP A 38 12.34 -37.02 -6.28
C ASP A 38 12.15 -36.07 -7.49
N ALA A 39 12.29 -36.55 -8.72
CA ALA A 39 12.05 -35.77 -9.93
C ALA A 39 10.58 -35.32 -10.05
N GLU A 40 9.62 -36.21 -9.78
CA GLU A 40 8.20 -35.86 -9.77
C GLU A 40 7.86 -34.84 -8.68
N SER A 41 8.43 -35.02 -7.49
CA SER A 41 8.26 -34.07 -6.38
C SER A 41 8.81 -32.71 -6.72
N LEU A 42 10.01 -32.65 -7.28
CA LEU A 42 10.64 -31.40 -7.74
C LEU A 42 9.80 -30.72 -8.84
N LYS A 43 9.29 -31.49 -9.80
CA LYS A 43 8.42 -30.97 -10.85
C LYS A 43 7.15 -30.31 -10.25
N LYS A 44 6.44 -31.01 -9.38
CA LYS A 44 5.24 -30.50 -8.72
C LYS A 44 5.54 -29.24 -7.91
N LYS A 45 6.66 -29.23 -7.18
CA LYS A 45 7.09 -28.05 -6.42
C LYS A 45 7.37 -26.86 -7.33
N SER A 46 8.10 -27.08 -8.44
CA SER A 46 8.38 -26.01 -9.41
C SER A 46 7.12 -25.47 -10.06
N GLU A 47 6.19 -26.34 -10.46
CA GLU A 47 4.90 -25.92 -11.02
C GLU A 47 4.08 -25.07 -10.02
N SER A 48 4.07 -25.46 -8.74
CA SER A 48 3.41 -24.70 -7.67
C SER A 48 4.08 -23.34 -7.43
N GLU A 49 5.41 -23.30 -7.40
CA GLU A 49 6.18 -22.06 -7.24
C GLU A 49 5.96 -21.09 -8.40
N ILE A 50 5.94 -21.60 -9.64
CA ILE A 50 5.62 -20.79 -10.82
C ILE A 50 4.19 -20.24 -10.74
N ALA A 51 3.21 -21.07 -10.39
CA ALA A 51 1.82 -20.63 -10.26
C ALA A 51 1.66 -19.53 -9.18
N MET A 52 2.34 -19.68 -8.04
CA MET A 52 2.37 -18.65 -7.01
C MET A 52 3.07 -17.38 -7.49
N ALA A 53 4.18 -17.48 -8.18
CA ALA A 53 4.90 -16.32 -8.74
C ALA A 53 4.04 -15.54 -9.73
N VAL A 54 3.34 -16.23 -10.63
CA VAL A 54 2.40 -15.60 -11.58
C VAL A 54 1.26 -14.87 -10.84
N LYS A 55 0.65 -15.53 -9.85
CA LYS A 55 -0.42 -14.92 -9.05
C LYS A 55 0.05 -13.68 -8.28
N ASN A 56 1.25 -13.76 -7.72
CA ASN A 56 1.85 -12.63 -7.01
C ASN A 56 2.15 -11.47 -7.97
N ALA A 57 2.70 -11.77 -9.15
CA ALA A 57 2.96 -10.76 -10.17
C ALA A 57 1.66 -10.08 -10.65
N GLU A 58 0.60 -10.86 -10.90
CA GLU A 58 -0.73 -10.34 -11.25
C GLU A 58 -1.28 -9.43 -10.15
N THR A 59 -1.19 -9.85 -8.88
CA THR A 59 -1.65 -9.06 -7.73
C THR A 59 -0.87 -7.76 -7.62
N THR A 60 0.45 -7.82 -7.75
CA THR A 60 1.32 -6.64 -7.70
C THR A 60 1.00 -5.66 -8.85
N LEU A 61 0.78 -6.17 -10.05
CA LEU A 61 0.40 -5.35 -11.20
C LEU A 61 -0.95 -4.67 -10.99
N LYS A 62 -1.96 -5.40 -10.53
CA LYS A 62 -3.27 -4.86 -10.18
C LYS A 62 -3.16 -3.74 -9.14
N GLN A 63 -2.36 -3.95 -8.11
CA GLN A 63 -2.11 -2.95 -7.08
C GLN A 63 -1.43 -1.70 -7.65
N ALA A 64 -0.40 -1.87 -8.48
CA ALA A 64 0.32 -0.77 -9.11
C ALA A 64 -0.60 0.07 -10.02
N ILE A 65 -1.44 -0.56 -10.83
CA ILE A 65 -2.42 0.12 -11.68
C ILE A 65 -3.44 0.88 -10.82
N THR A 66 -3.99 0.24 -9.78
CA THR A 66 -4.94 0.86 -8.86
C THR A 66 -4.35 2.12 -8.21
N ASN A 67 -3.12 2.02 -7.69
CA ASN A 67 -2.44 3.14 -7.05
C ASN A 67 -2.18 4.27 -8.05
N MET A 68 -1.63 3.95 -9.23
CA MET A 68 -1.34 4.94 -10.27
C MET A 68 -2.58 5.73 -10.70
N LEU A 69 -3.70 5.04 -10.90
CA LEU A 69 -4.97 5.69 -11.28
C LEU A 69 -5.53 6.52 -10.14
N ALA A 70 -5.57 5.98 -8.93
CA ALA A 70 -6.06 6.70 -7.75
C ALA A 70 -5.24 7.96 -7.48
N ASP A 71 -3.90 7.87 -7.51
CA ASP A 71 -3.00 8.99 -7.27
C ASP A 71 -3.09 10.05 -8.38
N SER A 72 -3.23 9.63 -9.64
CA SER A 72 -3.41 10.57 -10.77
C SER A 72 -4.73 11.36 -10.68
N VAL A 73 -5.82 10.69 -10.30
CA VAL A 73 -7.12 11.34 -10.12
C VAL A 73 -7.09 12.23 -8.88
N ALA A 74 -6.54 11.74 -7.76
CA ALA A 74 -6.42 12.52 -6.53
C ALA A 74 -5.66 13.82 -6.74
N ALA A 75 -4.53 13.80 -7.45
CA ALA A 75 -3.75 14.99 -7.75
C ALA A 75 -4.56 16.05 -8.51
N LYS A 76 -5.33 15.63 -9.52
CA LYS A 76 -6.20 16.54 -10.28
C LYS A 76 -7.34 17.09 -9.42
N MET A 77 -7.96 16.27 -8.58
CA MET A 77 -9.02 16.71 -7.68
C MET A 77 -8.51 17.70 -6.64
N SER A 78 -7.34 17.45 -6.05
CA SER A 78 -6.73 18.33 -5.05
C SER A 78 -6.38 19.69 -5.64
N ALA A 79 -5.72 19.70 -6.79
CA ALA A 79 -5.39 20.94 -7.49
C ALA A 79 -6.65 21.74 -7.87
N ALA A 80 -7.69 21.08 -8.37
CA ALA A 80 -8.95 21.72 -8.70
C ALA A 80 -9.66 22.30 -7.46
N ALA A 81 -9.76 21.53 -6.38
CA ALA A 81 -10.40 21.96 -5.14
C ALA A 81 -9.70 23.17 -4.51
N LEU A 82 -8.37 23.17 -4.46
CA LEU A 82 -7.61 24.27 -3.85
C LEU A 82 -7.48 25.50 -4.77
N SER A 83 -7.67 25.35 -6.07
CA SER A 83 -7.73 26.49 -7.00
C SER A 83 -9.09 27.15 -7.06
N ASP A 84 -10.16 26.48 -6.66
CA ASP A 84 -11.51 27.06 -6.56
C ASP A 84 -11.61 27.93 -5.30
N LYS A 85 -11.50 29.24 -5.50
CA LYS A 85 -11.55 30.23 -4.43
C LYS A 85 -12.84 30.15 -3.62
N LYS A 86 -13.98 29.96 -4.27
CA LYS A 86 -15.28 29.89 -3.61
C LYS A 86 -15.36 28.66 -2.72
N TYR A 87 -14.94 27.51 -3.23
CA TYR A 87 -14.89 26.26 -2.46
C TYR A 87 -13.99 26.40 -1.22
N VAL A 88 -12.78 26.95 -1.37
CA VAL A 88 -11.86 27.16 -0.25
C VAL A 88 -12.46 28.09 0.79
N GLN A 89 -13.09 29.19 0.38
CA GLN A 89 -13.75 30.12 1.29
C GLN A 89 -14.89 29.46 2.07
N GLU A 90 -15.77 28.74 1.38
CA GLU A 90 -16.89 28.02 1.99
C GLU A 90 -16.40 26.94 2.96
N LEU A 91 -15.35 26.20 2.59
CA LEU A 91 -14.73 25.18 3.44
C LEU A 91 -14.16 25.78 4.73
N ILE A 92 -13.42 26.88 4.64
CA ILE A 92 -12.88 27.57 5.82
C ILE A 92 -14.03 28.01 6.73
N ILE A 93 -15.07 28.64 6.18
CA ILE A 93 -16.22 29.10 6.98
C ILE A 93 -16.96 27.94 7.62
N ALA A 94 -17.16 26.83 6.91
CA ALA A 94 -17.77 25.64 7.49
C ALA A 94 -16.97 25.06 8.66
N MET A 95 -15.65 25.11 8.58
CA MET A 95 -14.76 24.67 9.67
C MET A 95 -14.80 25.62 10.86
N VAL A 96 -14.71 26.93 10.60
CA VAL A 96 -14.79 27.95 11.65
C VAL A 96 -16.12 27.86 12.41
N ASN A 97 -17.24 27.66 11.71
CA ASN A 97 -18.55 27.50 12.31
C ASN A 97 -18.72 26.22 13.14
N LYS A 98 -17.94 25.17 12.83
CA LYS A 98 -17.91 23.92 13.61
C LYS A 98 -16.87 23.91 14.72
N TRP A 99 -16.03 24.93 14.79
CA TRP A 99 -15.04 25.03 15.83
C TRP A 99 -15.73 25.27 17.17
N ASN A 100 -15.45 24.39 18.13
CA ASN A 100 -16.15 24.41 19.40
C ASN A 100 -15.64 25.58 20.25
N VAL A 101 -16.53 26.49 20.61
CA VAL A 101 -16.23 27.71 21.35
C VAL A 101 -16.66 27.50 22.81
N ALA A 102 -15.72 27.29 23.73
CA ALA A 102 -16.03 27.07 25.13
C ALA A 102 -16.55 28.34 25.82
N ASP A 103 -16.09 29.53 25.40
CA ASP A 103 -16.34 30.81 26.12
C ASP A 103 -16.91 31.92 25.24
N GLY A 104 -17.51 31.62 24.11
CA GLY A 104 -18.10 32.64 23.21
C GLY A 104 -17.08 33.39 22.34
N SER A 105 -15.77 33.23 22.57
CA SER A 105 -14.69 33.77 21.76
C SER A 105 -14.12 32.66 20.87
N LEU A 106 -13.93 32.94 19.57
CA LEU A 106 -13.38 31.98 18.63
C LEU A 106 -11.90 31.73 18.85
N ASP A 107 -11.14 32.73 19.29
CA ASP A 107 -9.66 32.70 19.43
C ASP A 107 -8.92 31.89 18.35
N LEU A 108 -9.41 32.03 17.13
CA LEU A 108 -9.03 31.23 15.98
C LEU A 108 -8.29 32.06 14.95
N ALA A 109 -7.23 31.51 14.40
CA ALA A 109 -6.47 32.09 13.31
C ALA A 109 -6.59 31.19 12.05
N VAL A 110 -6.92 31.81 10.92
CA VAL A 110 -6.84 31.20 9.60
C VAL A 110 -5.64 31.79 8.87
N ALA A 111 -4.69 30.95 8.49
CA ALA A 111 -3.54 31.37 7.73
C ALA A 111 -3.67 30.93 6.26
N LEU A 112 -3.43 31.85 5.34
CA LEU A 112 -3.54 31.69 3.90
C LEU A 112 -2.28 32.24 3.23
N SER A 113 -2.07 31.90 1.96
CA SER A 113 -1.03 32.56 1.17
C SER A 113 -1.31 34.07 1.09
N GLU A 114 -0.27 34.87 0.89
CA GLU A 114 -0.40 36.33 0.81
C GLU A 114 -1.42 36.80 -0.22
N LYS A 115 -1.48 36.11 -1.37
CA LYS A 115 -2.46 36.41 -2.44
C LYS A 115 -3.90 36.11 -2.02
N GLN A 116 -4.12 35.05 -1.28
CA GLN A 116 -5.46 34.61 -0.87
C GLN A 116 -5.96 35.39 0.37
N LYS A 117 -5.05 35.82 1.25
CA LYS A 117 -5.41 36.55 2.47
C LYS A 117 -6.27 37.77 2.20
N ALA A 118 -5.85 38.64 1.27
CA ALA A 118 -6.55 39.90 1.00
C ALA A 118 -7.97 39.65 0.47
N GLU A 119 -8.15 38.67 -0.39
CA GLU A 119 -9.45 38.29 -0.93
C GLU A 119 -10.34 37.66 0.13
N PHE A 120 -9.79 36.74 0.92
CA PHE A 120 -10.53 36.06 1.98
C PHE A 120 -10.92 37.04 3.09
N ALA A 121 -10.06 37.94 3.50
CA ALA A 121 -10.39 38.97 4.48
C ALA A 121 -11.56 39.87 4.02
N LYS A 122 -11.58 40.27 2.76
CA LYS A 122 -12.71 41.01 2.16
C LYS A 122 -14.00 40.18 2.15
N TYR A 123 -13.90 38.90 1.80
CA TYR A 123 -15.04 38.00 1.76
C TYR A 123 -15.66 37.81 3.17
N VAL A 124 -14.83 37.59 4.19
CA VAL A 124 -15.30 37.44 5.58
C VAL A 124 -15.87 38.74 6.10
N ALA A 125 -15.25 39.88 5.85
CA ALA A 125 -15.77 41.19 6.26
C ALA A 125 -17.11 41.53 5.63
N ALA A 126 -17.35 41.11 4.40
CA ALA A 126 -18.61 41.36 3.68
C ALA A 126 -19.73 40.42 4.08
N ASN A 127 -19.45 39.14 4.36
CA ASN A 127 -20.48 38.12 4.52
C ASN A 127 -20.54 37.53 5.95
N TYR A 128 -19.48 37.64 6.73
CA TYR A 128 -19.33 36.97 8.03
C TYR A 128 -18.66 37.85 9.09
N LYS A 129 -19.06 39.14 9.13
CA LYS A 129 -18.49 40.11 10.08
C LYS A 129 -18.56 39.64 11.53
N GLU A 130 -19.63 38.93 11.90
CA GLU A 130 -19.79 38.35 13.22
C GLU A 130 -18.64 37.40 13.63
N LEU A 131 -18.02 36.72 12.70
CA LEU A 131 -16.90 35.82 12.99
C LEU A 131 -15.63 36.62 13.37
N LEU A 132 -15.43 37.77 12.70
CA LEU A 132 -14.34 38.69 13.05
C LEU A 132 -14.58 39.30 14.45
N ASP A 133 -15.81 39.71 14.73
CA ASP A 133 -16.19 40.29 16.02
C ASP A 133 -16.06 39.25 17.15
N LYS A 134 -16.28 37.98 16.87
CA LYS A 134 -16.04 36.83 17.78
C LYS A 134 -14.59 36.41 17.92
N GLY A 135 -13.68 37.06 17.21
CA GLY A 135 -12.25 36.80 17.36
C GLY A 135 -11.60 35.95 16.28
N LEU A 136 -12.21 35.80 15.10
CA LEU A 136 -11.53 35.22 13.96
C LEU A 136 -10.42 36.14 13.45
N GLU A 137 -9.21 35.62 13.30
CA GLU A 137 -8.07 36.35 12.75
C GLU A 137 -7.63 35.72 11.41
N VAL A 138 -7.34 36.57 10.40
CA VAL A 138 -6.83 36.11 9.09
C VAL A 138 -5.37 36.52 8.97
N LYS A 139 -4.47 35.52 8.96
CA LYS A 139 -3.01 35.70 8.91
C LYS A 139 -2.43 35.31 7.54
N VAL A 140 -1.21 35.74 7.28
CA VAL A 140 -0.40 35.19 6.20
C VAL A 140 0.31 33.95 6.71
N GLY A 141 0.16 32.83 6.01
CA GLY A 141 0.86 31.58 6.26
C GLY A 141 2.02 31.38 5.30
N ASN A 142 2.98 30.58 5.72
CA ASN A 142 4.11 30.19 4.87
C ASN A 142 3.74 28.98 4.00
N MET A 143 2.76 29.18 3.10
CA MET A 143 2.27 28.13 2.21
C MET A 143 1.98 28.71 0.81
N SER A 144 2.22 27.91 -0.22
CA SER A 144 1.97 28.30 -1.62
C SER A 144 0.53 28.08 -2.04
N SER A 145 -0.13 27.04 -1.48
CA SER A 145 -1.54 26.70 -1.74
C SER A 145 -2.17 26.10 -0.48
N GLY A 146 -3.50 26.20 -0.39
CA GLY A 146 -4.24 25.73 0.75
C GLY A 146 -4.34 26.76 1.88
N PHE A 147 -4.66 26.28 3.08
CA PHE A 147 -4.83 27.12 4.27
C PHE A 147 -4.52 26.32 5.54
N SER A 148 -4.30 27.00 6.63
CA SER A 148 -4.28 26.36 7.96
C SER A 148 -5.22 27.08 8.93
N VAL A 149 -5.73 26.32 9.89
CA VAL A 149 -6.62 26.78 10.94
C VAL A 149 -6.10 26.30 12.28
N GLY A 150 -6.09 27.16 13.26
CA GLY A 150 -5.65 26.83 14.63
C GLY A 150 -5.90 27.95 15.61
N PRO A 151 -5.66 27.73 16.91
CA PRO A 151 -5.75 28.77 17.92
C PRO A 151 -4.81 29.93 17.64
N LYS A 152 -5.18 31.14 18.06
CA LYS A 152 -4.37 32.35 17.89
C LYS A 152 -3.02 32.27 18.61
N ASP A 153 -2.98 31.54 19.72
CA ASP A 153 -1.78 31.33 20.51
C ASP A 153 -0.72 30.45 19.80
N GLY A 154 -1.11 29.82 18.68
CA GLY A 154 -0.20 28.99 17.90
C GLY A 154 0.13 27.64 18.51
N SER A 155 -0.61 27.19 19.53
CA SER A 155 -0.38 25.92 20.22
C SER A 155 -0.42 24.72 19.27
N TYR A 156 -1.27 24.78 18.24
CA TYR A 156 -1.30 23.83 17.14
C TYR A 156 -1.93 24.46 15.89
N GLN A 157 -1.70 23.83 14.74
CA GLN A 157 -2.33 24.23 13.49
C GLN A 157 -2.72 22.97 12.70
N ILE A 158 -3.89 23.00 12.10
CA ILE A 158 -4.36 21.99 11.15
C ILE A 158 -4.17 22.59 9.76
N ALA A 159 -3.24 22.05 8.99
CA ALA A 159 -2.94 22.51 7.65
C ALA A 159 -3.72 21.72 6.60
N PHE A 160 -4.38 22.42 5.70
CA PHE A 160 -5.13 21.87 4.57
C PHE A 160 -4.36 22.17 3.29
N THR A 161 -3.32 21.37 3.07
CA THR A 161 -2.41 21.49 1.93
C THR A 161 -2.80 20.55 0.79
N GLU A 162 -2.20 20.75 -0.37
CA GLU A 162 -2.39 19.87 -1.51
C GLU A 162 -1.99 18.42 -1.19
N GLU A 163 -0.94 18.24 -0.39
CA GLU A 163 -0.47 16.91 0.05
C GLU A 163 -1.51 16.20 0.93
N LEU A 164 -2.15 16.93 1.85
CA LEU A 164 -3.21 16.37 2.69
C LEU A 164 -4.42 15.94 1.85
N PHE A 165 -4.86 16.80 0.94
CA PHE A 165 -5.96 16.48 0.03
C PHE A 165 -5.61 15.31 -0.88
N ASN A 166 -4.40 15.26 -1.41
CA ASN A 166 -3.92 14.13 -2.22
C ASN A 166 -3.95 12.83 -1.43
N ALA A 167 -3.43 12.83 -0.21
CA ALA A 167 -3.41 11.64 0.65
C ALA A 167 -4.84 11.16 0.94
N PHE A 168 -5.74 12.08 1.27
CA PHE A 168 -7.15 11.79 1.56
C PHE A 168 -7.87 11.22 0.33
N PHE A 169 -7.77 11.88 -0.82
CA PHE A 169 -8.42 11.42 -2.05
C PHE A 169 -7.82 10.12 -2.56
N SER A 170 -6.49 9.95 -2.53
CA SER A 170 -5.85 8.70 -2.92
C SER A 170 -6.32 7.53 -2.07
N GLN A 171 -6.41 7.71 -0.76
CA GLN A 171 -6.89 6.66 0.14
C GLN A 171 -8.34 6.27 -0.17
N TYR A 172 -9.20 7.24 -0.38
CA TYR A 172 -10.61 7.01 -0.71
C TYR A 172 -10.79 6.35 -2.08
N LEU A 173 -10.06 6.85 -3.08
CA LEU A 173 -10.17 6.38 -4.46
C LEU A 173 -9.61 4.98 -4.68
N ARG A 174 -8.61 4.53 -3.90
CA ARG A 174 -8.03 3.17 -4.04
C ARG A 174 -9.09 2.09 -3.89
N GLY A 175 -9.97 2.21 -2.93
CA GLY A 175 -11.08 1.26 -2.74
C GLY A 175 -12.01 1.20 -3.96
N ILE A 176 -12.48 2.35 -4.39
CA ILE A 176 -13.39 2.51 -5.53
C ILE A 176 -12.72 2.02 -6.82
N THR A 177 -11.47 2.41 -7.07
CA THR A 177 -10.72 2.01 -8.28
C THR A 177 -10.55 0.49 -8.34
N LYS A 178 -10.23 -0.14 -7.20
CA LYS A 178 -10.09 -1.59 -7.12
C LYS A 178 -11.41 -2.29 -7.43
N GLU A 179 -12.50 -1.80 -6.86
CA GLU A 179 -13.84 -2.35 -7.11
C GLU A 179 -14.22 -2.19 -8.58
N LEU A 180 -14.03 -1.03 -9.16
CA LEU A 180 -14.41 -0.71 -10.54
C LEU A 180 -13.61 -1.51 -11.59
N LEU A 181 -12.33 -1.78 -11.32
CA LEU A 181 -11.46 -2.48 -12.27
C LEU A 181 -11.53 -4.01 -12.13
N TYR A 182 -11.79 -4.55 -10.95
CA TYR A 182 -11.56 -5.97 -10.66
C TYR A 182 -12.73 -6.70 -9.99
N SER A 183 -13.81 -6.03 -9.60
CA SER A 183 -15.03 -6.73 -9.23
C SER A 183 -15.76 -7.20 -10.49
N LYS A 184 -16.01 -8.50 -10.52
CA LYS A 184 -16.90 -9.13 -11.50
C LYS A 184 -18.30 -9.18 -10.95
#